data_bfea9ae68044bb628416fefa7110ca2e
#
_entry.id   bfea9ae68044bb628416fefa7110ca2e
#
_cell.length_a   1.000
_cell.length_b   1.000
_cell.length_c   1.000
_cell.angle_alpha   90.00
_cell.angle_beta   90.00
_cell.angle_gamma   90.00
#
_symmetry.space_group_name_H-M   'P 1'
#
loop_
_entity.id
_entity.type
_entity.pdbx_description
1 polymer ?
#
loop_
_entity_poly.entity_id
_entity_poly.type
_entity_poly.pdbx_seq_one_letter_code
_entity_poly.pdbx_strand_id
1 'polypeptide(L)'
;QVIWLKGIPWTLALNHIDNQDLIKSLSQTIQNTWNITLDASSVASTIPDDVILQTKKHKLTLPFLTSEEIDDGYDEISKELLISKDKIIEIITALLSGRHVLLAGPIGTGKTRLAALIPEIFWKRWGGYASEDFTATSEWSTLDVIGGILPKIENNQPTYDIQNGCVVETVIKNSQARKDHGRYSPDKPYCGTWLVIDEFNRAEIDKAFGQLFTALRTQELKIPTNKAGKSYEDLKISDDYRIIGTLNSTDTHFLFGLSDALKSRFAYIEVGVPKRGQSETEIYYALNNALIKLKKDSSFGKIKFDHQAKKILKVGSDEKLYKKIMQAYYTLDGIRVFKKLGTAVLQLIYQNMIVGDLISVNAVTSLDNALISTVIPQIDHESSVSLNVIHALFTNNLGDFFKKQYSGINRDTYVESFKLILDYLEIPNKQNLLNLYEKNKIGKDDTVWQTIREKCRLKTDNLELNLPNWTKELDELKKSQVI
;
A
#
# COMPACT_ATOMS: atom_id res chain seq x y z
N GLN A 1 -20.81 31.81 -11.29
CA GLN A 1 -21.33 30.50 -10.90
C GLN A 1 -20.18 29.50 -10.95
N VAL A 2 -19.77 28.98 -9.81
CA VAL A 2 -18.77 27.91 -9.73
C VAL A 2 -19.53 26.60 -9.95
N ILE A 3 -19.34 25.96 -11.10
CA ILE A 3 -19.91 24.65 -11.39
C ILE A 3 -18.92 23.59 -10.91
N TRP A 4 -19.30 22.88 -9.87
CA TRP A 4 -18.55 21.70 -9.39
C TRP A 4 -18.94 20.49 -10.23
N LEU A 5 -18.08 20.09 -11.14
CA LEU A 5 -18.18 18.79 -11.78
C LEU A 5 -17.46 17.78 -10.88
N LYS A 6 -18.19 16.73 -10.47
CA LYS A 6 -17.75 15.65 -9.54
C LYS A 6 -16.22 15.42 -9.59
N GLY A 7 -15.47 16.06 -8.67
CA GLY A 7 -14.09 15.74 -8.37
C GLY A 7 -13.00 16.39 -9.25
N ILE A 8 -13.33 17.21 -10.23
CA ILE A 8 -12.33 17.93 -11.05
C ILE A 8 -12.39 19.43 -10.71
N PRO A 9 -11.34 20.02 -10.09
CA PRO A 9 -11.30 21.45 -9.85
C PRO A 9 -11.14 22.20 -11.17
N TRP A 10 -12.04 23.13 -11.46
CA TRP A 10 -12.03 23.96 -12.68
C TRP A 10 -10.78 24.85 -12.81
N THR A 11 -10.11 25.17 -11.72
CA THR A 11 -8.81 25.85 -11.72
C THR A 11 -7.76 25.17 -12.58
N LEU A 12 -7.92 23.90 -12.87
CA LEU A 12 -7.02 23.11 -13.70
C LEU A 12 -7.24 23.33 -15.21
N ALA A 13 -8.49 23.57 -15.63
CA ALA A 13 -8.80 23.89 -17.02
C ALA A 13 -8.35 25.31 -17.40
N LEU A 14 -8.38 26.25 -16.44
CA LEU A 14 -8.06 27.67 -16.67
C LEU A 14 -6.58 27.94 -16.98
N ASN A 15 -5.65 27.09 -16.54
CA ASN A 15 -4.22 27.27 -16.83
C ASN A 15 -3.81 26.93 -18.27
N HIS A 16 -4.75 26.42 -19.11
CA HIS A 16 -4.51 26.02 -20.49
C HIS A 16 -5.50 26.68 -21.48
N ILE A 17 -6.15 27.80 -21.10
CA ILE A 17 -7.18 28.48 -21.89
C ILE A 17 -6.65 29.04 -23.22
N ASP A 18 -5.35 29.17 -23.40
CA ASP A 18 -4.75 29.60 -24.66
C ASP A 18 -4.80 28.54 -25.77
N ASN A 19 -5.27 27.34 -25.45
CA ASN A 19 -5.39 26.24 -26.41
C ASN A 19 -6.87 25.89 -26.69
N GLN A 20 -7.42 26.48 -27.78
CA GLN A 20 -8.82 26.23 -28.20
C GLN A 20 -9.13 24.76 -28.49
N ASP A 21 -8.14 23.98 -28.91
CA ASP A 21 -8.31 22.54 -29.19
C ASP A 21 -8.50 21.75 -27.89
N LEU A 22 -7.84 22.16 -26.81
CA LEU A 22 -8.02 21.56 -25.48
C LEU A 22 -9.44 21.86 -24.92
N ILE A 23 -9.93 23.08 -25.11
CA ILE A 23 -11.30 23.48 -24.68
C ILE A 23 -12.34 22.66 -25.46
N LYS A 24 -12.16 22.46 -26.76
CA LYS A 24 -13.03 21.61 -27.58
C LYS A 24 -13.00 20.14 -27.13
N SER A 25 -11.82 19.61 -26.89
CA SER A 25 -11.62 18.23 -26.42
C SER A 25 -12.27 18.02 -25.04
N LEU A 26 -12.11 18.96 -24.09
CA LEU A 26 -12.74 18.94 -22.77
C LEU A 26 -14.26 19.04 -22.87
N SER A 27 -14.79 19.95 -23.68
CA SER A 27 -16.23 20.12 -23.91
C SER A 27 -16.84 18.85 -24.49
N GLN A 28 -16.15 18.21 -25.43
CA GLN A 28 -16.59 16.96 -26.06
C GLN A 28 -16.56 15.78 -25.09
N THR A 29 -15.53 15.71 -24.24
CA THR A 29 -15.42 14.69 -23.18
C THR A 29 -16.52 14.85 -22.13
N ILE A 30 -16.81 16.09 -21.72
CA ILE A 30 -17.88 16.42 -20.76
C ILE A 30 -19.25 16.10 -21.34
N GLN A 31 -19.49 16.43 -22.61
CA GLN A 31 -20.72 16.10 -23.31
C GLN A 31 -20.92 14.57 -23.42
N ASN A 32 -19.87 13.84 -23.80
CA ASN A 32 -19.92 12.39 -23.98
C ASN A 32 -20.05 11.63 -22.66
N THR A 33 -19.46 12.15 -21.58
CA THR A 33 -19.42 11.45 -20.29
C THR A 33 -20.63 11.76 -19.41
N TRP A 34 -21.13 13.00 -19.48
CA TRP A 34 -22.18 13.48 -18.57
C TRP A 34 -23.42 14.08 -19.27
N ASN A 35 -23.45 14.05 -20.59
CA ASN A 35 -24.52 14.61 -21.41
C ASN A 35 -24.78 16.12 -21.15
N ILE A 36 -23.73 16.87 -20.82
CA ILE A 36 -23.76 18.30 -20.55
C ILE A 36 -23.09 19.03 -21.72
N THR A 37 -23.86 19.90 -22.40
CA THR A 37 -23.32 20.73 -23.47
C THR A 37 -22.69 22.00 -22.87
N LEU A 38 -21.40 22.20 -23.09
CA LEU A 38 -20.70 23.44 -22.75
C LEU A 38 -20.49 24.25 -24.02
N ASP A 39 -20.98 25.48 -24.03
CA ASP A 39 -20.67 26.42 -25.10
C ASP A 39 -19.26 27.00 -24.85
N ALA A 40 -18.29 26.55 -25.65
CA ALA A 40 -16.89 26.99 -25.53
C ALA A 40 -16.72 28.50 -25.74
N SER A 41 -17.62 29.17 -26.50
CA SER A 41 -17.58 30.59 -26.73
C SER A 41 -18.04 31.40 -25.54
N SER A 42 -18.97 30.86 -24.73
CA SER A 42 -19.47 31.53 -23.52
C SER A 42 -18.52 31.44 -22.33
N VAL A 43 -17.68 30.41 -22.30
CA VAL A 43 -16.69 30.22 -21.22
C VAL A 43 -15.52 31.17 -21.33
N ALA A 44 -15.06 31.46 -22.54
CA ALA A 44 -13.95 32.40 -22.78
C ALA A 44 -14.28 33.89 -22.52
N SER A 45 -15.58 34.28 -22.65
CA SER A 45 -16.01 35.65 -22.52
C SER A 45 -16.45 36.10 -21.12
N THR A 46 -16.53 35.17 -20.16
CA THR A 46 -17.09 35.42 -18.81
C THR A 46 -16.06 35.38 -17.68
N ILE A 47 -14.78 35.15 -17.98
CA ILE A 47 -13.73 35.15 -16.95
C ILE A 47 -13.16 36.56 -16.83
N PRO A 48 -13.34 37.22 -15.68
CA PRO A 48 -12.75 38.56 -15.45
C PRO A 48 -11.23 38.50 -15.55
N ASP A 49 -10.61 39.58 -16.13
CA ASP A 49 -9.16 39.67 -16.30
C ASP A 49 -8.38 39.61 -14.98
N ASP A 50 -8.99 40.01 -13.87
CA ASP A 50 -8.41 39.90 -12.53
C ASP A 50 -8.32 38.45 -12.06
N VAL A 51 -9.24 37.56 -12.46
CA VAL A 51 -9.17 36.11 -12.19
C VAL A 51 -8.05 35.46 -13.02
N ILE A 52 -7.87 35.92 -14.28
CA ILE A 52 -6.76 35.46 -15.14
C ILE A 52 -5.42 35.93 -14.58
N LEU A 53 -5.36 37.15 -14.04
CA LEU A 53 -4.17 37.69 -13.37
C LEU A 53 -3.86 36.99 -12.05
N GLN A 54 -4.86 36.57 -11.27
CA GLN A 54 -4.69 35.77 -10.05
C GLN A 54 -4.23 34.36 -10.38
N THR A 55 -4.78 33.72 -11.41
CA THR A 55 -4.32 32.38 -11.86
C THR A 55 -2.90 32.45 -12.46
N LYS A 56 -2.51 33.53 -13.11
CA LYS A 56 -1.10 33.75 -13.57
C LYS A 56 -0.11 33.93 -12.41
N LYS A 57 -0.55 34.37 -11.23
CA LYS A 57 0.29 34.44 -10.01
C LYS A 57 0.42 33.10 -9.26
N HIS A 58 -0.51 32.17 -9.44
CA HIS A 58 -0.46 30.84 -8.83
C HIS A 58 0.25 29.80 -9.73
N LYS A 59 1.51 30.06 -10.03
CA LYS A 59 2.36 29.20 -10.89
C LYS A 59 2.87 27.93 -10.23
N LEU A 60 2.21 27.42 -9.19
CA LEU A 60 2.83 26.42 -8.31
C LEU A 60 1.97 25.16 -8.04
N THR A 61 0.99 24.87 -8.87
CA THR A 61 0.29 23.59 -8.86
C THR A 61 1.16 22.48 -9.46
N LEU A 62 0.96 21.25 -9.02
CA LEU A 62 1.60 20.09 -9.62
C LEU A 62 1.36 20.09 -11.14
N PRO A 63 2.41 19.89 -11.95
CA PRO A 63 2.24 19.75 -13.38
C PRO A 63 1.31 18.58 -13.74
N PHE A 64 0.42 18.79 -14.72
CA PHE A 64 -0.42 17.72 -15.25
C PHE A 64 0.40 16.64 -15.94
N LEU A 65 -0.03 15.42 -15.75
CA LEU A 65 0.52 14.26 -16.44
C LEU A 65 -0.39 13.86 -17.60
N THR A 66 0.19 13.60 -18.74
CA THR A 66 -0.50 12.99 -19.87
C THR A 66 -0.79 11.52 -19.62
N SER A 67 -1.70 10.93 -20.39
CA SER A 67 -1.95 9.48 -20.28
C SER A 67 -0.70 8.66 -20.58
N GLU A 68 0.14 9.09 -21.52
CA GLU A 68 1.42 8.46 -21.85
C GLU A 68 2.40 8.50 -20.67
N GLU A 69 2.55 9.65 -20.00
CA GLU A 69 3.40 9.78 -18.82
C GLU A 69 2.91 8.91 -17.65
N ILE A 70 1.60 8.71 -17.52
CA ILE A 70 1.02 7.81 -16.53
C ILE A 70 1.31 6.35 -16.90
N ASP A 71 1.24 6.00 -18.18
CA ASP A 71 1.52 4.67 -18.68
C ASP A 71 3.00 4.31 -18.49
N ASP A 72 3.90 5.21 -18.89
CA ASP A 72 5.34 5.04 -18.70
C ASP A 72 5.71 4.90 -17.21
N GLY A 73 5.12 5.75 -16.36
CA GLY A 73 5.33 5.68 -14.91
C GLY A 73 4.78 4.39 -14.29
N TYR A 74 3.63 3.91 -14.75
CA TYR A 74 3.08 2.62 -14.35
C TYR A 74 4.00 1.48 -14.77
N ASP A 75 4.51 1.50 -15.99
CA ASP A 75 5.43 0.47 -16.51
C ASP A 75 6.73 0.45 -15.70
N GLU A 76 7.24 1.61 -15.27
CA GLU A 76 8.42 1.67 -14.42
C GLU A 76 8.15 1.10 -13.02
N ILE A 77 7.06 1.48 -12.35
CA ILE A 77 6.66 0.92 -11.05
C ILE A 77 6.41 -0.59 -11.16
N SER A 78 5.78 -1.02 -12.24
CA SER A 78 5.44 -2.43 -12.43
C SER A 78 6.63 -3.34 -12.77
N LYS A 79 7.86 -2.80 -12.87
CA LYS A 79 9.08 -3.62 -12.86
C LYS A 79 9.39 -4.17 -11.47
N GLU A 80 8.98 -3.45 -10.44
CA GLU A 80 9.33 -3.75 -9.04
C GLU A 80 8.13 -4.19 -8.20
N LEU A 81 6.97 -3.57 -8.41
CA LEU A 81 5.78 -3.77 -7.58
C LEU A 81 4.60 -4.34 -8.38
N LEU A 82 3.91 -5.31 -7.77
CA LEU A 82 2.66 -5.83 -8.30
C LEU A 82 1.49 -4.95 -7.81
N ILE A 83 1.10 -3.99 -8.64
CA ILE A 83 -0.01 -3.08 -8.39
C ILE A 83 -0.84 -2.91 -9.67
N SER A 84 -2.14 -2.67 -9.55
CA SER A 84 -2.97 -2.40 -10.73
C SER A 84 -2.82 -0.96 -11.21
N LYS A 85 -2.94 -0.75 -12.52
CA LYS A 85 -2.92 0.58 -13.13
C LYS A 85 -4.01 1.49 -12.56
N ASP A 86 -5.20 0.95 -12.29
CA ASP A 86 -6.30 1.70 -11.69
C ASP A 86 -5.94 2.31 -10.34
N LYS A 87 -5.15 1.58 -9.52
CA LYS A 87 -4.67 2.10 -8.23
C LYS A 87 -3.67 3.23 -8.40
N ILE A 88 -2.78 3.13 -9.39
CA ILE A 88 -1.87 4.22 -9.74
C ILE A 88 -2.66 5.45 -10.19
N ILE A 89 -3.65 5.28 -11.07
CA ILE A 89 -4.52 6.37 -11.53
C ILE A 89 -5.26 7.02 -10.35
N GLU A 90 -5.78 6.21 -9.42
CA GLU A 90 -6.47 6.71 -8.22
C GLU A 90 -5.54 7.59 -7.37
N ILE A 91 -4.29 7.15 -7.14
CA ILE A 91 -3.28 7.89 -6.38
C ILE A 91 -2.90 9.19 -7.10
N ILE A 92 -2.58 9.12 -8.38
CA ILE A 92 -2.18 10.29 -9.18
C ILE A 92 -3.31 11.32 -9.25
N THR A 93 -4.56 10.86 -9.44
CA THR A 93 -5.74 11.73 -9.43
C THR A 93 -5.90 12.46 -8.10
N ALA A 94 -5.71 11.76 -6.98
CA ALA A 94 -5.76 12.38 -5.67
C ALA A 94 -4.68 13.45 -5.49
N LEU A 95 -3.43 13.15 -5.86
CA LEU A 95 -2.30 14.08 -5.77
C LEU A 95 -2.48 15.30 -6.66
N LEU A 96 -2.91 15.13 -7.91
CA LEU A 96 -3.20 16.21 -8.85
C LEU A 96 -4.37 17.09 -8.40
N SER A 97 -5.35 16.51 -7.71
CA SER A 97 -6.47 17.27 -7.13
C SER A 97 -6.11 18.09 -5.88
N GLY A 98 -4.83 18.13 -5.50
CA GLY A 98 -4.34 18.89 -4.35
C GLY A 98 -4.42 18.18 -3.01
N ARG A 99 -4.84 16.91 -2.98
CA ARG A 99 -4.91 16.11 -1.76
C ARG A 99 -3.59 15.43 -1.47
N HIS A 100 -3.31 15.22 -0.20
CA HIS A 100 -2.32 14.27 0.28
C HIS A 100 -2.88 12.84 0.20
N VAL A 101 -2.06 11.82 0.35
CA VAL A 101 -2.49 10.43 0.22
C VAL A 101 -2.13 9.60 1.45
N LEU A 102 -3.06 8.76 1.90
CA LEU A 102 -2.81 7.70 2.88
C LEU A 102 -2.99 6.34 2.18
N LEU A 103 -1.88 5.63 1.99
CA LEU A 103 -1.86 4.29 1.43
C LEU A 103 -2.11 3.28 2.56
N ALA A 104 -3.26 2.65 2.56
CA ALA A 104 -3.64 1.68 3.57
C ALA A 104 -3.64 0.27 3.00
N GLY A 105 -3.29 -0.70 3.80
CA GLY A 105 -3.35 -2.10 3.37
C GLY A 105 -2.56 -3.03 4.26
N PRO A 106 -2.65 -4.34 4.00
CA PRO A 106 -1.95 -5.36 4.77
C PRO A 106 -0.44 -5.21 4.73
N ILE A 107 0.24 -5.85 5.68
CA ILE A 107 1.70 -5.93 5.71
C ILE A 107 2.23 -6.60 4.43
N GLY A 108 3.30 -6.04 3.88
CA GLY A 108 3.99 -6.62 2.72
C GLY A 108 3.33 -6.34 1.36
N THR A 109 2.40 -5.40 1.25
CA THR A 109 1.81 -4.99 -0.05
C THR A 109 2.63 -3.93 -0.79
N GLY A 110 3.78 -3.50 -0.25
CA GLY A 110 4.69 -2.56 -0.92
C GLY A 110 4.33 -1.09 -0.79
N LYS A 111 3.46 -0.71 0.17
CA LYS A 111 2.98 0.68 0.37
C LYS A 111 4.11 1.69 0.54
N THR A 112 5.07 1.43 1.42
CA THR A 112 6.20 2.33 1.70
C THR A 112 7.06 2.52 0.45
N ARG A 113 7.35 1.41 -0.28
CA ARG A 113 8.10 1.50 -1.53
C ARG A 113 7.34 2.27 -2.60
N LEU A 114 6.03 2.05 -2.71
CA LEU A 114 5.16 2.77 -3.63
C LEU A 114 5.13 4.28 -3.30
N ALA A 115 5.03 4.64 -2.01
CA ALA A 115 5.03 6.02 -1.56
C ALA A 115 6.32 6.77 -1.96
N ALA A 116 7.47 6.09 -1.89
CA ALA A 116 8.75 6.66 -2.29
C ALA A 116 8.91 6.76 -3.81
N LEU A 117 8.43 5.77 -4.58
CA LEU A 117 8.59 5.73 -6.03
C LEU A 117 7.72 6.74 -6.77
N ILE A 118 6.51 7.00 -6.29
CA ILE A 118 5.55 7.88 -6.97
C ILE A 118 6.12 9.27 -7.26
N PRO A 119 6.68 10.04 -6.28
CA PRO A 119 7.19 11.37 -6.53
C PRO A 119 8.37 11.39 -7.51
N GLU A 120 9.21 10.38 -7.50
CA GLU A 120 10.40 10.30 -8.36
C GLU A 120 10.04 9.97 -9.81
N ILE A 121 9.08 9.08 -10.04
CA ILE A 121 8.79 8.52 -11.35
C ILE A 121 7.85 9.39 -12.16
N PHE A 122 6.71 9.81 -11.59
CA PHE A 122 5.64 10.41 -12.39
C PHE A 122 5.93 11.85 -12.85
N TRP A 123 6.72 12.63 -12.12
CA TRP A 123 7.07 14.00 -12.51
C TRP A 123 8.48 14.11 -13.07
N LYS A 124 9.05 13.01 -13.56
CA LYS A 124 10.42 12.92 -14.06
C LYS A 124 10.75 13.93 -15.19
N ARG A 125 9.78 14.25 -16.05
CA ARG A 125 9.92 15.29 -17.09
C ARG A 125 10.26 16.67 -16.51
N TRP A 126 9.85 16.94 -15.28
CA TRP A 126 10.16 18.19 -14.56
C TRP A 126 11.25 18.02 -13.50
N GLY A 127 12.00 16.91 -13.54
CA GLY A 127 13.05 16.55 -12.59
C GLY A 127 12.60 15.61 -11.49
N GLY A 128 11.28 15.32 -11.37
CA GLY A 128 10.73 14.54 -10.27
C GLY A 128 10.79 15.26 -8.94
N TYR A 129 10.25 14.63 -7.91
CA TYR A 129 10.33 15.05 -6.52
C TYR A 129 11.11 14.05 -5.71
N ALA A 130 12.04 14.51 -4.89
CA ALA A 130 12.67 13.63 -3.90
C ALA A 130 11.63 13.19 -2.87
N SER A 131 11.71 11.95 -2.40
CA SER A 131 11.00 11.50 -1.21
C SER A 131 11.91 11.56 0.01
N GLU A 132 11.41 12.07 1.12
CA GLU A 132 12.06 11.93 2.42
C GLU A 132 11.18 11.12 3.33
N ASP A 133 11.74 9.99 3.79
CA ASP A 133 11.01 8.96 4.51
C ASP A 133 11.23 9.11 6.02
N PHE A 134 10.14 9.20 6.77
CA PHE A 134 10.13 9.20 8.23
C PHE A 134 9.18 8.11 8.72
N THR A 135 9.56 7.42 9.78
CA THR A 135 8.68 6.40 10.40
C THR A 135 8.03 6.98 11.65
N ALA A 136 6.72 7.03 11.68
CA ALA A 136 5.99 7.49 12.86
C ALA A 136 6.10 6.49 14.02
N THR A 137 6.21 7.01 15.23
CA THR A 137 6.25 6.21 16.47
C THR A 137 5.20 6.72 17.46
N SER A 138 4.88 5.93 18.49
CA SER A 138 3.95 6.34 19.56
C SER A 138 4.42 7.55 20.36
N GLU A 139 5.72 7.86 20.31
CA GLU A 139 6.31 9.00 21.00
C GLU A 139 6.19 10.30 20.23
N TRP A 140 5.83 10.25 18.95
CA TRP A 140 5.74 11.43 18.13
C TRP A 140 4.81 12.49 18.71
N SER A 141 5.28 13.70 18.67
CA SER A 141 4.62 14.91 19.14
C SER A 141 4.68 15.99 18.06
N THR A 142 4.15 17.16 18.34
CA THR A 142 4.29 18.33 17.48
C THR A 142 5.75 18.70 17.21
N LEU A 143 6.68 18.37 18.13
CA LEU A 143 8.12 18.61 17.92
C LEU A 143 8.70 17.80 16.76
N ASP A 144 8.25 16.54 16.61
CA ASP A 144 8.74 15.67 15.56
C ASP A 144 8.17 16.05 14.19
N VAL A 145 6.97 16.60 14.15
CA VAL A 145 6.25 16.98 12.93
C VAL A 145 6.56 18.41 12.49
N ILE A 146 6.44 19.36 13.40
CA ILE A 146 6.64 20.80 13.13
C ILE A 146 8.00 21.28 13.61
N GLY A 147 8.43 20.82 14.77
CA GLY A 147 9.65 21.29 15.42
C GLY A 147 9.38 22.21 16.59
N GLY A 148 10.45 22.71 17.18
CA GLY A 148 10.38 23.55 18.36
C GLY A 148 11.74 24.00 18.83
N ILE A 149 11.76 24.57 20.03
CA ILE A 149 12.99 25.01 20.69
C ILE A 149 13.40 23.93 21.68
N LEU A 150 14.60 23.38 21.53
CA LEU A 150 15.16 22.38 22.41
C LEU A 150 16.35 22.91 23.21
N PRO A 151 16.50 22.51 24.48
CA PRO A 151 17.70 22.85 25.24
C PRO A 151 18.90 22.08 24.71
N LYS A 152 20.03 22.78 24.57
CA LYS A 152 21.33 22.25 24.15
C LYS A 152 22.38 22.68 25.13
N ILE A 153 23.40 21.88 25.37
CA ILE A 153 24.54 22.23 26.18
C ILE A 153 25.70 22.55 25.24
N GLU A 154 26.11 23.82 25.18
CA GLU A 154 27.31 24.25 24.46
C GLU A 154 28.30 24.87 25.45
N ASN A 155 29.55 24.44 25.40
CA ASN A 155 30.63 24.94 26.29
C ASN A 155 30.25 24.89 27.80
N ASN A 156 29.59 23.81 28.23
CA ASN A 156 29.07 23.63 29.60
C ASN A 156 28.01 24.68 30.03
N GLN A 157 27.41 25.40 29.10
CA GLN A 157 26.29 26.31 29.39
C GLN A 157 25.03 25.86 28.67
N PRO A 158 23.86 25.94 29.32
CA PRO A 158 22.59 25.64 28.65
C PRO A 158 22.29 26.71 27.61
N THR A 159 22.13 26.29 26.37
CA THR A 159 21.67 27.09 25.24
C THR A 159 20.39 26.50 24.67
N TYR A 160 19.73 27.20 23.78
CA TYR A 160 18.52 26.74 23.09
C TYR A 160 18.77 26.72 21.60
N ASP A 161 18.37 25.63 20.96
CA ASP A 161 18.47 25.46 19.52
C ASP A 161 17.08 25.22 18.91
N ILE A 162 16.88 25.65 17.66
CA ILE A 162 15.66 25.39 16.92
C ILE A 162 15.85 24.11 16.14
N GLN A 163 15.03 23.13 16.45
CA GLN A 163 14.96 21.89 15.69
C GLN A 163 13.70 21.90 14.81
N ASN A 164 13.89 21.68 13.50
CA ASN A 164 12.78 21.49 12.57
C ASN A 164 12.24 20.07 12.66
N GLY A 165 10.92 19.92 12.65
CA GLY A 165 10.27 18.64 12.48
C GLY A 165 10.21 18.23 11.01
N CYS A 166 9.82 16.99 10.73
CA CYS A 166 9.85 16.39 9.38
C CYS A 166 9.08 17.19 8.33
N VAL A 167 7.94 17.80 8.68
CA VAL A 167 7.15 18.64 7.76
C VAL A 167 7.87 19.93 7.46
N VAL A 168 8.38 20.63 8.47
CA VAL A 168 9.08 21.90 8.28
C VAL A 168 10.36 21.69 7.46
N GLU A 169 11.11 20.63 7.77
CA GLU A 169 12.32 20.29 7.02
C GLU A 169 12.03 20.06 5.54
N THR A 170 11.04 19.22 5.23
CA THR A 170 10.70 18.89 3.84
C THR A 170 10.05 20.05 3.10
N VAL A 171 9.25 20.91 3.76
CA VAL A 171 8.72 22.15 3.17
C VAL A 171 9.83 23.13 2.83
N ILE A 172 10.85 23.28 3.71
CA ILE A 172 12.02 24.13 3.45
C ILE A 172 12.78 23.59 2.24
N LYS A 173 13.10 22.30 2.20
CA LYS A 173 13.79 21.64 1.08
C LYS A 173 13.02 21.79 -0.23
N ASN A 174 11.69 21.59 -0.21
CA ASN A 174 10.83 21.81 -1.38
C ASN A 174 10.89 23.25 -1.88
N SER A 175 10.84 24.24 -0.97
CA SER A 175 10.94 25.66 -1.31
C SER A 175 12.32 26.06 -1.84
N GLN A 176 13.39 25.50 -1.31
CA GLN A 176 14.78 25.73 -1.75
C GLN A 176 15.02 25.17 -3.14
N ALA A 177 14.64 23.92 -3.40
CA ALA A 177 14.75 23.30 -4.71
C ALA A 177 14.09 24.16 -5.80
N ARG A 178 12.97 24.80 -5.47
CA ARG A 178 12.24 25.68 -6.39
C ARG A 178 12.89 27.05 -6.59
N LYS A 179 13.46 27.65 -5.57
CA LYS A 179 14.18 28.94 -5.68
C LYS A 179 15.43 28.80 -6.53
N ASP A 180 16.13 27.71 -6.34
CA ASP A 180 17.36 27.41 -7.07
C ASP A 180 17.11 27.05 -8.55
N HIS A 181 15.86 26.70 -8.90
CA HIS A 181 15.53 26.10 -10.17
C HIS A 181 14.40 26.81 -10.89
N GLY A 182 14.41 28.08 -11.00
CA GLY A 182 13.39 28.86 -11.71
C GLY A 182 12.76 28.20 -12.94
N ARG A 183 13.30 27.09 -13.42
CA ARG A 183 12.79 26.05 -14.33
C ARG A 183 13.67 24.81 -14.21
N TYR A 184 13.10 23.63 -14.53
CA TYR A 184 13.80 22.38 -14.66
C TYR A 184 15.19 22.55 -15.33
N SER A 185 16.22 22.11 -14.64
CA SER A 185 17.57 21.97 -15.18
C SER A 185 17.96 20.48 -15.16
N PRO A 186 18.41 19.93 -16.29
CA PRO A 186 18.86 18.52 -16.34
C PRO A 186 19.98 18.18 -15.34
N ASP A 187 20.73 19.22 -14.91
CA ASP A 187 21.87 19.05 -14.01
C ASP A 187 21.48 18.92 -12.53
N LYS A 188 20.17 19.06 -12.22
CA LYS A 188 19.68 18.97 -10.85
C LYS A 188 18.69 17.81 -10.70
N PRO A 189 18.87 16.93 -9.69
CA PRO A 189 18.17 15.65 -9.65
C PRO A 189 16.65 15.79 -9.39
N TYR A 190 16.19 16.86 -8.68
CA TYR A 190 14.78 17.01 -8.30
C TYR A 190 14.29 18.45 -8.35
N CYS A 191 13.01 18.64 -8.70
CA CYS A 191 12.36 19.97 -8.71
C CYS A 191 11.72 20.35 -7.36
N GLY A 192 11.67 19.43 -6.41
CA GLY A 192 11.13 19.63 -5.06
C GLY A 192 11.32 18.39 -4.19
N THR A 193 10.75 18.45 -2.98
CA THR A 193 10.83 17.34 -1.99
C THR A 193 9.47 17.12 -1.38
N TRP A 194 9.03 15.85 -1.34
CA TRP A 194 7.80 15.42 -0.67
C TRP A 194 8.12 14.61 0.58
N LEU A 195 7.19 14.63 1.52
CA LEU A 195 7.28 13.87 2.76
C LEU A 195 6.58 12.53 2.62
N VAL A 196 7.28 11.47 2.97
CA VAL A 196 6.71 10.14 3.16
C VAL A 196 6.70 9.83 4.67
N ILE A 197 5.54 9.48 5.22
CA ILE A 197 5.42 9.06 6.63
C ILE A 197 4.98 7.61 6.65
N ASP A 198 5.91 6.74 7.01
CA ASP A 198 5.62 5.32 7.18
C ASP A 198 4.96 5.06 8.54
N GLU A 199 4.03 4.10 8.57
CA GLU A 199 3.28 3.73 9.77
C GLU A 199 2.59 4.92 10.47
N PHE A 200 1.99 5.81 9.69
CA PHE A 200 1.37 7.05 10.12
C PHE A 200 0.42 6.89 11.32
N ASN A 201 -0.24 5.74 11.43
CA ASN A 201 -1.16 5.40 12.52
C ASN A 201 -0.49 5.00 13.84
N ARG A 202 0.83 4.88 13.90
CA ARG A 202 1.52 4.65 15.18
C ARG A 202 1.59 5.89 16.04
N ALA A 203 1.60 7.08 15.44
CA ALA A 203 1.56 8.32 16.18
C ALA A 203 0.15 8.62 16.70
N GLU A 204 0.07 9.27 17.85
CA GLU A 204 -1.18 9.85 18.34
C GLU A 204 -1.54 11.08 17.49
N ILE A 205 -2.53 10.90 16.60
CA ILE A 205 -2.80 11.80 15.46
C ILE A 205 -3.02 13.25 15.89
N ASP A 206 -3.89 13.49 16.85
CA ASP A 206 -4.23 14.87 17.26
C ASP A 206 -3.06 15.53 17.98
N LYS A 207 -2.26 14.79 18.73
CA LYS A 207 -1.09 15.28 19.43
C LYS A 207 0.06 15.62 18.47
N ALA A 208 0.35 14.73 17.53
CA ALA A 208 1.48 14.90 16.61
C ALA A 208 1.13 15.83 15.45
N PHE A 209 -0.05 15.71 14.86
CA PHE A 209 -0.42 16.33 13.60
C PHE A 209 -1.46 17.45 13.70
N GLY A 210 -1.99 17.76 14.89
CA GLY A 210 -3.06 18.76 15.06
C GLY A 210 -2.72 20.13 14.45
N GLN A 211 -1.50 20.64 14.65
CA GLN A 211 -1.03 21.89 14.05
C GLN A 211 -0.86 21.78 12.54
N LEU A 212 -0.40 20.65 12.03
CA LEU A 212 -0.26 20.37 10.60
C LEU A 212 -1.60 20.49 9.87
N PHE A 213 -2.69 19.97 10.44
CA PHE A 213 -4.00 20.05 9.80
C PHE A 213 -4.48 21.49 9.59
N THR A 214 -4.17 22.36 10.52
CA THR A 214 -4.43 23.79 10.36
C THR A 214 -3.54 24.41 9.28
N ALA A 215 -2.25 24.10 9.32
CA ALA A 215 -1.27 24.61 8.37
C ALA A 215 -1.55 24.16 6.92
N LEU A 216 -1.98 22.91 6.71
CA LEU A 216 -2.38 22.44 5.39
C LEU A 216 -3.65 23.11 4.85
N ARG A 217 -4.48 23.68 5.72
CA ARG A 217 -5.64 24.49 5.31
C ARG A 217 -5.25 25.91 4.92
N THR A 218 -4.37 26.52 5.73
CA THR A 218 -3.96 27.92 5.53
C THR A 218 -2.78 28.06 4.58
N GLN A 219 -2.12 26.95 4.25
CA GLN A 219 -0.84 26.87 3.51
C GLN A 219 0.29 27.66 4.20
N GLU A 220 0.18 27.84 5.52
CA GLU A 220 1.16 28.55 6.33
C GLU A 220 1.42 27.81 7.65
N LEU A 221 2.69 27.65 7.99
CA LEU A 221 3.18 27.10 9.24
C LEU A 221 3.85 28.21 10.04
N LYS A 222 3.51 28.33 11.32
CA LYS A 222 4.26 29.19 12.27
C LYS A 222 5.40 28.39 12.87
N ILE A 223 6.63 28.78 12.55
CA ILE A 223 7.85 28.13 13.03
C ILE A 223 8.63 29.06 13.96
N PRO A 224 9.30 28.55 15.00
CA PRO A 224 10.21 29.35 15.81
C PRO A 224 11.33 29.94 14.97
N THR A 225 11.81 31.14 15.31
CA THR A 225 12.89 31.80 14.59
C THR A 225 13.86 32.48 15.53
N ASN A 226 15.14 32.51 15.18
CA ASN A 226 16.20 33.25 15.87
C ASN A 226 16.37 34.67 15.34
N LYS A 227 15.47 35.16 14.45
CA LYS A 227 15.54 36.50 13.92
C LYS A 227 15.24 37.54 15.00
N ALA A 228 16.12 38.52 15.13
CA ALA A 228 15.98 39.57 16.13
C ALA A 228 14.58 40.24 16.12
N GLY A 229 13.94 40.27 17.28
CA GLY A 229 12.63 40.89 17.46
C GLY A 229 11.42 40.05 17.05
N LYS A 230 11.62 38.78 16.69
CA LYS A 230 10.55 37.85 16.38
C LYS A 230 10.74 36.51 17.08
N SER A 231 9.69 35.99 17.67
CA SER A 231 9.68 34.62 18.24
C SER A 231 9.27 33.58 17.21
N TYR A 232 8.52 33.95 16.20
CA TYR A 232 7.99 33.06 15.15
C TYR A 232 8.04 33.73 13.78
N GLU A 233 8.17 32.94 12.75
CA GLU A 233 7.98 33.35 11.35
C GLU A 233 7.00 32.43 10.63
N ASP A 234 6.37 32.93 9.57
CA ASP A 234 5.44 32.18 8.76
C ASP A 234 6.20 31.48 7.61
N LEU A 235 6.15 30.17 7.59
CA LEU A 235 6.67 29.33 6.52
C LEU A 235 5.51 28.94 5.58
N LYS A 236 5.59 29.36 4.32
CA LYS A 236 4.57 29.02 3.32
C LYS A 236 4.76 27.62 2.80
N ILE A 237 3.66 26.83 2.81
CA ILE A 237 3.58 25.52 2.15
C ILE A 237 3.18 25.76 0.69
N SER A 238 4.01 25.31 -0.25
CA SER A 238 3.72 25.49 -1.67
C SER A 238 2.65 24.50 -2.16
N ASP A 239 1.85 24.90 -3.16
CA ASP A 239 0.73 24.12 -3.69
C ASP A 239 1.13 22.77 -4.29
N ASP A 240 2.39 22.57 -4.66
CA ASP A 240 2.93 21.32 -5.18
C ASP A 240 3.49 20.39 -4.10
N TYR A 241 3.55 20.84 -2.86
CA TYR A 241 4.01 19.99 -1.76
C TYR A 241 2.97 18.90 -1.43
N ARG A 242 3.41 17.67 -1.30
CA ARG A 242 2.56 16.53 -0.93
C ARG A 242 3.14 15.74 0.22
N ILE A 243 2.24 15.10 0.95
CA ILE A 243 2.55 14.12 1.99
C ILE A 243 1.92 12.80 1.55
N ILE A 244 2.68 11.72 1.58
CA ILE A 244 2.17 10.37 1.37
C ILE A 244 2.41 9.58 2.66
N GLY A 245 1.35 9.22 3.36
CA GLY A 245 1.42 8.37 4.53
C GLY A 245 1.13 6.91 4.21
N THR A 246 1.66 5.98 4.98
CA THR A 246 1.29 4.57 4.92
C THR A 246 0.60 4.12 6.21
N LEU A 247 -0.35 3.21 6.08
CA LEU A 247 -1.12 2.64 7.18
C LEU A 247 -1.15 1.12 7.07
N ASN A 248 -1.05 0.42 8.19
CA ASN A 248 -1.33 -1.00 8.23
C ASN A 248 -2.83 -1.23 8.48
N SER A 249 -3.51 -1.97 7.60
CA SER A 249 -4.96 -2.15 7.63
C SER A 249 -5.48 -3.06 8.75
N THR A 250 -4.60 -3.68 9.53
CA THR A 250 -4.99 -4.39 10.75
C THR A 250 -5.64 -3.46 11.78
N ASP A 251 -5.37 -2.16 11.67
CA ASP A 251 -5.88 -1.13 12.55
C ASP A 251 -7.11 -0.41 11.95
N THR A 252 -8.08 -1.17 11.44
CA THR A 252 -9.31 -0.61 10.85
C THR A 252 -10.08 0.29 11.83
N HIS A 253 -9.98 0.05 13.13
CA HIS A 253 -10.50 0.94 14.17
C HIS A 253 -9.93 2.35 14.11
N PHE A 254 -8.70 2.50 13.59
CA PHE A 254 -8.06 3.78 13.40
C PHE A 254 -8.80 4.69 12.40
N LEU A 255 -9.39 4.11 11.34
CA LEU A 255 -10.10 4.88 10.32
C LEU A 255 -11.35 5.58 10.86
N PHE A 256 -12.01 4.98 11.84
CA PHE A 256 -13.19 5.59 12.49
C PHE A 256 -12.79 6.73 13.43
N GLY A 257 -11.56 6.72 13.95
CA GLY A 257 -11.00 7.76 14.82
C GLY A 257 -10.34 8.93 14.10
N LEU A 258 -10.19 8.86 12.75
CA LEU A 258 -9.61 9.97 12.00
C LEU A 258 -10.51 11.19 12.03
N SER A 259 -9.94 12.35 12.42
CA SER A 259 -10.67 13.61 12.42
C SER A 259 -11.13 14.01 11.01
N ASP A 260 -12.26 14.70 10.91
CA ASP A 260 -12.78 15.19 9.62
C ASP A 260 -11.79 16.16 8.96
N ALA A 261 -10.95 16.81 9.75
CA ALA A 261 -9.87 17.64 9.27
C ALA A 261 -8.85 16.85 8.44
N LEU A 262 -8.49 15.63 8.87
CA LEU A 262 -7.59 14.75 8.14
C LEU A 262 -8.28 14.18 6.89
N LYS A 263 -9.51 13.68 7.03
CA LYS A 263 -10.28 13.09 5.92
C LYS A 263 -10.48 14.08 4.76
N SER A 264 -10.59 15.37 5.06
CA SER A 264 -10.76 16.41 4.02
C SER A 264 -9.47 16.71 3.23
N ARG A 265 -8.29 16.42 3.78
CA ARG A 265 -6.99 16.74 3.18
C ARG A 265 -6.26 15.55 2.60
N PHE A 266 -6.55 14.38 3.12
CA PHE A 266 -5.94 13.13 2.68
C PHE A 266 -6.94 12.28 1.91
N ALA A 267 -6.50 11.72 0.78
CA ALA A 267 -7.20 10.64 0.11
C ALA A 267 -6.78 9.32 0.75
N TYR A 268 -7.74 8.54 1.19
CA TYR A 268 -7.49 7.19 1.66
C TYR A 268 -7.59 6.22 0.49
N ILE A 269 -6.51 5.48 0.22
CA ILE A 269 -6.43 4.56 -0.90
C ILE A 269 -5.96 3.20 -0.41
N GLU A 270 -6.79 2.18 -0.64
CA GLU A 270 -6.45 0.81 -0.22
C GLU A 270 -5.55 0.14 -1.25
N VAL A 271 -4.38 -0.32 -0.77
CA VAL A 271 -3.42 -1.18 -1.49
C VAL A 271 -3.54 -2.58 -0.92
N GLY A 272 -4.41 -3.37 -1.52
CA GLY A 272 -4.72 -4.74 -1.07
C GLY A 272 -3.68 -5.78 -1.49
N VAL A 273 -3.91 -7.03 -1.08
CA VAL A 273 -3.17 -8.18 -1.59
C VAL A 273 -3.58 -8.48 -3.04
N PRO A 274 -2.70 -9.08 -3.86
CA PRO A 274 -3.05 -9.48 -5.22
C PRO A 274 -4.23 -10.46 -5.22
N LYS A 275 -5.04 -10.39 -6.27
CA LYS A 275 -6.16 -11.33 -6.47
C LYS A 275 -5.62 -12.73 -6.80
N ARG A 276 -6.33 -13.79 -6.40
CA ARG A 276 -5.94 -15.18 -6.69
C ARG A 276 -5.69 -15.47 -8.16
N GLY A 277 -6.43 -14.81 -9.08
CA GLY A 277 -6.20 -14.90 -10.51
C GLY A 277 -4.84 -14.40 -11.01
N GLN A 278 -4.10 -13.67 -10.16
CA GLN A 278 -2.76 -13.14 -10.45
C GLN A 278 -1.62 -13.98 -9.83
N SER A 279 -1.90 -15.21 -9.43
CA SER A 279 -0.93 -16.08 -8.72
C SER A 279 0.41 -16.23 -9.44
N GLU A 280 0.41 -16.50 -10.76
CA GLU A 280 1.65 -16.66 -11.54
C GLU A 280 2.48 -15.37 -11.55
N THR A 281 1.81 -14.24 -11.71
CA THR A 281 2.44 -12.93 -11.70
C THR A 281 2.99 -12.59 -10.31
N GLU A 282 2.26 -12.89 -9.25
CA GLU A 282 2.72 -12.66 -7.88
C GLU A 282 3.94 -13.52 -7.54
N ILE A 283 3.92 -14.79 -7.91
CA ILE A 283 5.07 -15.70 -7.76
C ILE A 283 6.30 -15.15 -8.49
N TYR A 284 6.10 -14.66 -9.74
CA TYR A 284 7.17 -14.03 -10.51
C TYR A 284 7.80 -12.86 -9.75
N TYR A 285 6.98 -11.89 -9.29
CA TYR A 285 7.49 -10.72 -8.55
C TYR A 285 8.20 -11.12 -7.26
N ALA A 286 7.59 -11.97 -6.46
CA ALA A 286 8.17 -12.38 -5.19
C ALA A 286 9.51 -13.11 -5.37
N LEU A 287 9.59 -14.03 -6.34
CA LEU A 287 10.81 -14.79 -6.60
C LEU A 287 11.90 -13.93 -7.25
N ASN A 288 11.55 -13.12 -8.26
CA ASN A 288 12.50 -12.21 -8.92
C ASN A 288 13.09 -11.21 -7.94
N ASN A 289 12.25 -10.58 -7.11
CA ASN A 289 12.72 -9.62 -6.10
C ASN A 289 13.55 -10.30 -5.00
N ALA A 290 13.25 -11.56 -4.65
CA ALA A 290 14.08 -12.35 -3.74
C ALA A 290 15.48 -12.56 -4.29
N LEU A 291 15.61 -12.91 -5.57
CA LEU A 291 16.90 -13.10 -6.23
C LEU A 291 17.68 -11.79 -6.35
N ILE A 292 17.05 -10.70 -6.76
CA ILE A 292 17.67 -9.37 -6.84
C ILE A 292 18.23 -8.97 -5.46
N LYS A 293 17.44 -9.12 -4.40
CA LYS A 293 17.85 -8.77 -3.04
C LYS A 293 19.04 -9.61 -2.53
N LEU A 294 19.08 -10.86 -2.93
CA LEU A 294 20.20 -11.76 -2.62
C LEU A 294 21.40 -11.58 -3.55
N LYS A 295 21.33 -10.64 -4.50
CA LYS A 295 22.37 -10.40 -5.54
C LYS A 295 22.70 -11.70 -6.32
N LYS A 296 21.69 -12.48 -6.62
CA LYS A 296 21.79 -13.71 -7.43
C LYS A 296 21.27 -13.45 -8.82
N ASP A 297 21.89 -14.12 -9.80
CA ASP A 297 21.42 -14.09 -11.17
C ASP A 297 20.00 -14.62 -11.25
N SER A 298 19.26 -14.20 -12.29
CA SER A 298 17.88 -14.61 -12.57
C SER A 298 17.71 -16.11 -12.90
N SER A 299 18.72 -16.91 -12.64
CA SER A 299 18.74 -18.37 -12.81
C SER A 299 18.87 -19.04 -11.42
N PHE A 300 17.77 -19.16 -10.71
CA PHE A 300 17.72 -20.00 -9.52
C PHE A 300 17.42 -21.44 -9.98
N GLY A 301 18.42 -22.31 -9.85
CA GLY A 301 18.36 -23.65 -10.41
C GLY A 301 18.18 -23.58 -11.94
N LYS A 302 17.23 -24.33 -12.48
CA LYS A 302 16.87 -24.31 -13.92
C LYS A 302 15.57 -23.53 -14.20
N ILE A 303 15.15 -22.66 -13.28
CA ILE A 303 13.97 -21.82 -13.46
C ILE A 303 14.36 -20.63 -14.33
N LYS A 304 13.62 -20.42 -15.42
CA LYS A 304 13.73 -19.26 -16.28
C LYS A 304 12.55 -18.34 -16.07
N PHE A 305 12.81 -17.04 -16.20
CA PHE A 305 11.81 -16.00 -16.12
C PHE A 305 11.42 -15.53 -17.52
N ASP A 306 10.13 -15.41 -17.73
CA ASP A 306 9.57 -14.60 -18.81
C ASP A 306 9.26 -13.22 -18.23
N HIS A 307 10.20 -12.27 -18.41
CA HIS A 307 10.06 -10.91 -17.90
C HIS A 307 8.96 -10.12 -18.62
N GLN A 308 8.64 -10.46 -19.87
CA GLN A 308 7.59 -9.81 -20.64
C GLN A 308 6.21 -10.28 -20.18
N ALA A 309 6.01 -11.59 -20.05
CA ALA A 309 4.76 -12.16 -19.55
C ALA A 309 4.64 -12.12 -18.02
N LYS A 310 5.72 -11.72 -17.30
CA LYS A 310 5.82 -11.72 -15.83
C LYS A 310 5.45 -13.07 -15.24
N LYS A 311 6.08 -14.12 -15.72
CA LYS A 311 5.85 -15.52 -15.32
C LYS A 311 7.16 -16.26 -15.14
N ILE A 312 7.12 -17.33 -14.33
CA ILE A 312 8.20 -18.31 -14.28
C ILE A 312 7.94 -19.42 -15.29
N LEU A 313 9.00 -19.79 -16.00
CA LEU A 313 8.94 -20.87 -16.97
C LEU A 313 9.46 -22.16 -16.33
N LYS A 314 8.70 -23.23 -16.47
CA LYS A 314 9.14 -24.58 -16.09
C LYS A 314 10.16 -25.05 -17.14
N VAL A 315 11.41 -25.32 -16.72
CA VAL A 315 12.46 -25.80 -17.63
C VAL A 315 12.96 -27.17 -17.18
N GLY A 316 12.69 -28.18 -17.98
CA GLY A 316 13.32 -29.50 -17.92
C GLY A 316 13.13 -30.27 -16.60
N SER A 317 14.20 -30.84 -16.06
CA SER A 317 14.20 -31.80 -14.95
C SER A 317 13.90 -31.22 -13.56
N ASP A 318 13.74 -29.89 -13.41
CA ASP A 318 13.49 -29.26 -12.10
C ASP A 318 12.01 -29.12 -11.73
N GLU A 319 11.22 -30.13 -12.09
CA GLU A 319 9.82 -30.19 -11.69
C GLU A 319 9.65 -30.12 -10.16
N LYS A 320 10.59 -30.68 -9.41
CA LYS A 320 10.56 -30.66 -7.93
C LYS A 320 10.68 -29.24 -7.38
N LEU A 321 11.61 -28.44 -7.90
CA LEU A 321 11.80 -27.05 -7.47
C LEU A 321 10.59 -26.19 -7.83
N TYR A 322 10.08 -26.31 -9.06
CA TYR A 322 8.86 -25.61 -9.50
C TYR A 322 7.68 -25.94 -8.56
N LYS A 323 7.47 -27.23 -8.26
CA LYS A 323 6.41 -27.64 -7.32
C LYS A 323 6.59 -27.03 -5.94
N LYS A 324 7.82 -26.89 -5.42
CA LYS A 324 8.08 -26.27 -4.12
C LYS A 324 7.79 -24.77 -4.10
N ILE A 325 8.14 -24.06 -5.18
CA ILE A 325 7.80 -22.64 -5.34
C ILE A 325 6.28 -22.45 -5.31
N MET A 326 5.57 -23.27 -6.07
CA MET A 326 4.10 -23.24 -6.09
C MET A 326 3.49 -23.62 -4.72
N GLN A 327 4.06 -24.59 -4.02
CA GLN A 327 3.61 -24.97 -2.69
C GLN A 327 3.75 -23.82 -1.68
N ALA A 328 4.87 -23.09 -1.70
CA ALA A 328 5.07 -21.92 -0.85
C ALA A 328 3.97 -20.87 -1.06
N TYR A 329 3.65 -20.58 -2.32
CA TYR A 329 2.55 -19.68 -2.65
C TYR A 329 1.21 -20.17 -2.11
N TYR A 330 0.83 -21.42 -2.39
CA TYR A 330 -0.47 -21.96 -1.96
C TYR A 330 -0.59 -22.09 -0.45
N THR A 331 0.51 -22.32 0.24
CA THR A 331 0.54 -22.30 1.70
C THR A 331 0.19 -20.91 2.22
N LEU A 332 0.83 -19.87 1.67
CA LEU A 332 0.51 -18.49 2.03
C LEU A 332 -0.93 -18.11 1.63
N ASP A 333 -1.39 -18.55 0.46
CA ASP A 333 -2.76 -18.30 -0.02
C ASP A 333 -3.81 -18.92 0.90
N GLY A 334 -3.56 -20.12 1.44
CA GLY A 334 -4.44 -20.75 2.43
C GLY A 334 -4.52 -19.95 3.75
N ILE A 335 -3.44 -19.32 4.16
CA ILE A 335 -3.41 -18.45 5.35
C ILE A 335 -4.15 -17.14 5.10
N ARG A 336 -4.10 -16.63 3.87
CA ARG A 336 -4.76 -15.38 3.44
C ARG A 336 -6.28 -15.39 3.58
N VAL A 337 -6.88 -16.55 3.74
CA VAL A 337 -8.31 -16.66 4.08
C VAL A 337 -8.63 -15.86 5.35
N PHE A 338 -7.73 -15.89 6.33
CA PHE A 338 -7.91 -15.25 7.63
C PHE A 338 -7.02 -14.02 7.81
N LYS A 339 -5.79 -14.08 7.35
CA LYS A 339 -4.82 -12.98 7.46
C LYS A 339 -4.32 -12.55 6.10
N LYS A 340 -4.68 -11.35 5.68
CA LYS A 340 -4.19 -10.78 4.43
C LYS A 340 -2.70 -10.47 4.55
N LEU A 341 -1.86 -11.21 3.84
CA LEU A 341 -0.40 -11.06 3.80
C LEU A 341 0.05 -10.71 2.38
N GLY A 342 0.84 -9.68 2.21
CA GLY A 342 1.26 -9.17 0.90
C GLY A 342 2.38 -9.99 0.25
N THR A 343 2.72 -9.59 -0.98
CA THR A 343 3.75 -10.24 -1.82
C THR A 343 5.14 -10.22 -1.18
N ALA A 344 5.47 -9.23 -0.34
CA ALA A 344 6.76 -9.17 0.35
C ALA A 344 6.93 -10.32 1.37
N VAL A 345 5.85 -10.85 1.95
CA VAL A 345 5.92 -12.03 2.81
C VAL A 345 6.30 -13.27 1.99
N LEU A 346 5.70 -13.43 0.81
CA LEU A 346 6.08 -14.50 -0.13
C LEU A 346 7.55 -14.36 -0.58
N GLN A 347 7.99 -13.13 -0.84
CA GLN A 347 9.39 -12.84 -1.16
C GLN A 347 10.33 -13.30 -0.04
N LEU A 348 10.01 -13.04 1.23
CA LEU A 348 10.81 -13.50 2.37
C LEU A 348 10.86 -15.02 2.46
N ILE A 349 9.73 -15.70 2.21
CA ILE A 349 9.69 -17.16 2.15
C ILE A 349 10.63 -17.67 1.06
N TYR A 350 10.58 -17.10 -0.14
CA TYR A 350 11.49 -17.48 -1.23
C TYR A 350 12.95 -17.16 -0.92
N GLN A 351 13.27 -16.03 -0.26
CA GLN A 351 14.64 -15.75 0.19
C GLN A 351 15.17 -16.85 1.11
N ASN A 352 14.37 -17.28 2.09
CA ASN A 352 14.75 -18.38 2.97
C ASN A 352 14.96 -19.70 2.20
N MET A 353 14.07 -20.01 1.26
CA MET A 353 14.19 -21.22 0.44
C MET A 353 15.45 -21.21 -0.44
N ILE A 354 15.76 -20.06 -1.06
CA ILE A 354 16.97 -19.86 -1.90
C ILE A 354 18.22 -20.02 -1.04
N VAL A 355 18.27 -19.37 0.11
CA VAL A 355 19.44 -19.49 1.02
C VAL A 355 19.55 -20.91 1.55
N GLY A 356 18.44 -21.55 1.90
CA GLY A 356 18.42 -22.94 2.32
C GLY A 356 19.02 -23.89 1.27
N ASP A 357 18.64 -23.72 0.01
CA ASP A 357 19.21 -24.50 -1.09
C ASP A 357 20.73 -24.28 -1.23
N LEU A 358 21.20 -23.05 -1.11
CA LEU A 358 22.62 -22.70 -1.18
C LEU A 358 23.47 -23.34 -0.06
N ILE A 359 22.88 -23.59 1.11
CA ILE A 359 23.55 -24.26 2.24
C ILE A 359 23.15 -25.73 2.36
N SER A 360 22.58 -26.28 1.28
CA SER A 360 22.20 -27.70 1.16
C SER A 360 21.15 -28.19 2.17
N VAL A 361 20.25 -27.30 2.62
CA VAL A 361 19.08 -27.64 3.41
C VAL A 361 17.98 -28.16 2.49
N ASN A 362 17.28 -29.23 2.92
CA ASN A 362 16.16 -29.75 2.15
C ASN A 362 15.08 -28.67 1.92
N ALA A 363 14.56 -28.58 0.72
CA ALA A 363 13.57 -27.56 0.33
C ALA A 363 12.28 -27.57 1.17
N VAL A 364 11.85 -28.73 1.68
CA VAL A 364 10.71 -28.85 2.61
C VAL A 364 11.05 -28.23 3.95
N THR A 365 12.21 -28.54 4.50
CA THR A 365 12.71 -27.98 5.75
C THR A 365 12.91 -26.46 5.63
N SER A 366 13.43 -26.00 4.49
CA SER A 366 13.58 -24.56 4.23
C SER A 366 12.22 -23.85 4.18
N LEU A 367 11.22 -24.43 3.54
CA LEU A 367 9.86 -23.89 3.52
C LEU A 367 9.22 -23.90 4.92
N ASP A 368 9.35 -25.01 5.65
CA ASP A 368 8.84 -25.16 7.02
C ASP A 368 9.41 -24.08 7.95
N ASN A 369 10.74 -23.92 7.96
CA ASN A 369 11.43 -22.89 8.74
C ASN A 369 11.07 -21.47 8.27
N ALA A 370 10.93 -21.24 6.97
CA ALA A 370 10.53 -19.95 6.44
C ALA A 370 9.14 -19.53 6.91
N LEU A 371 8.18 -20.47 6.93
CA LEU A 371 6.83 -20.19 7.42
C LEU A 371 6.84 -19.84 8.92
N ILE A 372 7.60 -20.59 9.72
CA ILE A 372 7.71 -20.32 11.15
C ILE A 372 8.29 -18.93 11.38
N SER A 373 9.40 -18.61 10.73
CA SER A 373 10.10 -17.35 10.98
C SER A 373 9.39 -16.12 10.39
N THR A 374 8.59 -16.28 9.33
CA THR A 374 7.97 -15.13 8.63
C THR A 374 6.46 -15.02 8.86
N VAL A 375 5.75 -16.10 9.02
CA VAL A 375 4.29 -16.11 9.08
C VAL A 375 3.75 -16.21 10.52
N ILE A 376 4.34 -17.07 11.38
CA ILE A 376 3.90 -17.19 12.78
C ILE A 376 3.84 -15.83 13.48
N PRO A 377 4.87 -14.96 13.40
CA PRO A 377 4.81 -13.64 14.03
C PRO A 377 3.75 -12.70 13.44
N GLN A 378 3.20 -13.02 12.28
CA GLN A 378 2.15 -12.22 11.65
C GLN A 378 0.74 -12.65 12.05
N ILE A 379 0.59 -13.87 12.52
CA ILE A 379 -0.70 -14.48 12.90
C ILE A 379 -0.85 -14.71 14.40
N ASP A 380 0.12 -14.35 15.22
CA ASP A 380 0.13 -14.55 16.67
C ASP A 380 -1.01 -13.82 17.41
N HIS A 381 -1.51 -12.71 16.81
CA HIS A 381 -2.65 -11.95 17.33
C HIS A 381 -4.00 -12.33 16.70
N GLU A 382 -4.04 -13.33 15.81
CA GLU A 382 -5.29 -13.81 15.24
C GLU A 382 -6.15 -14.53 16.28
N SER A 383 -7.47 -14.51 16.08
CA SER A 383 -8.38 -15.18 16.99
C SER A 383 -8.07 -16.68 17.12
N SER A 384 -8.33 -17.26 18.28
CA SER A 384 -8.19 -18.69 18.50
C SER A 384 -9.01 -19.51 17.50
N VAL A 385 -10.15 -18.98 17.04
CA VAL A 385 -10.97 -19.60 15.99
C VAL A 385 -10.24 -19.64 14.66
N SER A 386 -9.67 -18.51 14.22
CA SER A 386 -8.89 -18.44 12.97
C SER A 386 -7.71 -19.40 12.99
N LEU A 387 -6.95 -19.42 14.09
CA LEU A 387 -5.80 -20.32 14.26
C LEU A 387 -6.21 -21.81 14.25
N ASN A 388 -7.34 -22.14 14.88
CA ASN A 388 -7.88 -23.49 14.86
C ASN A 388 -8.27 -23.94 13.44
N VAL A 389 -8.89 -23.05 12.67
CA VAL A 389 -9.28 -23.36 11.28
C VAL A 389 -8.05 -23.47 10.38
N ILE A 390 -7.06 -22.58 10.52
CA ILE A 390 -5.77 -22.68 9.81
C ILE A 390 -5.12 -24.04 10.12
N HIS A 391 -5.03 -24.41 11.39
CA HIS A 391 -4.47 -25.69 11.79
C HIS A 391 -5.23 -26.88 11.16
N ALA A 392 -6.58 -26.87 11.21
CA ALA A 392 -7.41 -27.92 10.62
C ALA A 392 -7.25 -28.01 9.09
N LEU A 393 -7.02 -26.88 8.42
CA LEU A 393 -6.75 -26.82 6.99
C LEU A 393 -5.44 -27.53 6.62
N PHE A 394 -4.36 -27.26 7.39
CA PHE A 394 -3.03 -27.86 7.14
C PHE A 394 -2.91 -29.30 7.61
N THR A 395 -3.69 -29.72 8.62
CA THR A 395 -3.70 -31.12 9.13
C THR A 395 -4.73 -32.00 8.43
N ASN A 396 -5.39 -31.56 7.37
CA ASN A 396 -6.44 -32.30 6.66
C ASN A 396 -7.64 -32.71 7.54
N ASN A 397 -8.00 -31.91 8.49
CA ASN A 397 -9.00 -32.25 9.49
C ASN A 397 -10.20 -31.28 9.52
N LEU A 398 -10.48 -30.60 8.41
CA LEU A 398 -11.57 -29.60 8.36
C LEU A 398 -12.94 -30.21 8.66
N GLY A 399 -13.25 -31.37 8.09
CA GLY A 399 -14.55 -32.02 8.25
C GLY A 399 -14.86 -32.37 9.70
N ASP A 400 -13.95 -33.09 10.36
CA ASP A 400 -14.08 -33.46 11.79
C ASP A 400 -14.08 -32.18 12.66
N PHE A 401 -13.23 -31.21 12.33
CA PHE A 401 -13.13 -29.97 13.07
C PHE A 401 -14.44 -29.18 13.04
N PHE A 402 -14.97 -28.87 11.88
CA PHE A 402 -16.22 -28.11 11.75
C PHE A 402 -17.42 -28.88 12.30
N LYS A 403 -17.45 -30.20 12.15
CA LYS A 403 -18.50 -31.06 12.73
C LYS A 403 -18.50 -31.01 14.25
N LYS A 404 -17.32 -31.08 14.88
CA LYS A 404 -17.15 -30.95 16.33
C LYS A 404 -17.58 -29.57 16.85
N GLN A 405 -17.22 -28.52 16.16
CA GLN A 405 -17.51 -27.13 16.57
C GLN A 405 -18.98 -26.73 16.40
N TYR A 406 -19.74 -27.48 15.62
CA TYR A 406 -21.16 -27.21 15.42
C TYR A 406 -21.97 -27.20 16.73
N SER A 407 -21.58 -28.04 17.69
CA SER A 407 -22.25 -28.15 19.01
C SER A 407 -21.63 -27.26 20.09
N GLY A 408 -20.61 -26.46 19.76
CA GLY A 408 -19.85 -25.65 20.70
C GLY A 408 -20.44 -24.25 20.94
N ILE A 409 -19.96 -23.61 21.99
CA ILE A 409 -20.38 -22.25 22.41
C ILE A 409 -20.08 -21.20 21.32
N ASN A 410 -19.05 -21.42 20.50
CA ASN A 410 -18.59 -20.49 19.47
C ASN A 410 -19.15 -20.80 18.06
N ARG A 411 -20.30 -21.44 17.97
CA ARG A 411 -20.89 -21.87 16.70
C ARG A 411 -20.97 -20.76 15.67
N ASP A 412 -21.47 -19.59 16.03
CA ASP A 412 -21.66 -18.47 15.09
C ASP A 412 -20.34 -17.99 14.48
N THR A 413 -19.28 -17.95 15.28
CA THR A 413 -17.94 -17.58 14.81
C THR A 413 -17.37 -18.62 13.82
N TYR A 414 -17.69 -19.91 14.01
CA TYR A 414 -17.30 -20.95 13.06
C TYR A 414 -18.13 -20.91 11.77
N VAL A 415 -19.41 -20.53 11.85
CA VAL A 415 -20.24 -20.25 10.66
C VAL A 415 -19.64 -19.10 9.85
N GLU A 416 -19.23 -18.03 10.50
CA GLU A 416 -18.56 -16.91 9.83
C GLU A 416 -17.22 -17.35 9.22
N SER A 417 -16.41 -18.14 9.93
CA SER A 417 -15.15 -18.67 9.41
C SER A 417 -15.36 -19.56 8.18
N PHE A 418 -16.41 -20.41 8.19
CA PHE A 418 -16.79 -21.22 7.03
C PHE A 418 -17.21 -20.34 5.85
N LYS A 419 -17.99 -19.29 6.10
CA LYS A 419 -18.39 -18.30 5.09
C LYS A 419 -17.15 -17.63 4.49
N LEU A 420 -16.20 -17.17 5.30
CA LEU A 420 -14.96 -16.56 4.82
C LEU A 420 -14.17 -17.49 3.90
N ILE A 421 -14.08 -18.79 4.25
CA ILE A 421 -13.43 -19.79 3.39
C ILE A 421 -14.16 -19.89 2.04
N LEU A 422 -15.49 -20.04 2.05
CA LEU A 422 -16.27 -20.18 0.83
C LEU A 422 -16.18 -18.95 -0.07
N ASP A 423 -16.19 -17.76 0.53
CA ASP A 423 -16.07 -16.49 -0.19
C ASP A 423 -14.68 -16.31 -0.80
N TYR A 424 -13.64 -16.52 0.00
CA TYR A 424 -12.24 -16.35 -0.44
C TYR A 424 -11.85 -17.33 -1.56
N LEU A 425 -12.30 -18.58 -1.45
CA LEU A 425 -12.02 -19.64 -2.42
C LEU A 425 -12.97 -19.63 -3.61
N GLU A 426 -13.93 -18.71 -3.64
CA GLU A 426 -14.97 -18.63 -4.69
C GLU A 426 -15.64 -19.99 -4.90
N ILE A 427 -16.09 -20.64 -3.81
CA ILE A 427 -16.77 -21.93 -3.88
C ILE A 427 -18.17 -21.73 -4.47
N PRO A 428 -18.57 -22.50 -5.51
CA PRO A 428 -19.91 -22.44 -6.07
C PRO A 428 -20.99 -22.81 -5.04
N ASN A 429 -22.19 -22.27 -5.20
CA ASN A 429 -23.35 -22.56 -4.35
C ASN A 429 -23.16 -22.28 -2.85
N LYS A 430 -22.28 -21.31 -2.52
CA LYS A 430 -21.90 -20.97 -1.14
C LYS A 430 -23.09 -20.77 -0.21
N GLN A 431 -24.17 -20.10 -0.66
CA GLN A 431 -25.34 -19.86 0.18
C GLN A 431 -26.05 -21.16 0.58
N ASN A 432 -26.13 -22.13 -0.32
CA ASN A 432 -26.70 -23.44 -0.02
C ASN A 432 -25.80 -24.21 0.96
N LEU A 433 -24.48 -24.15 0.78
CA LEU A 433 -23.53 -24.81 1.68
C LEU A 433 -23.57 -24.19 3.09
N LEU A 434 -23.69 -22.89 3.22
CA LEU A 434 -23.90 -22.22 4.51
C LEU A 434 -25.18 -22.68 5.18
N ASN A 435 -26.31 -22.67 4.46
CA ASN A 435 -27.59 -23.15 4.98
C ASN A 435 -27.55 -24.63 5.42
N LEU A 436 -26.82 -25.47 4.68
CA LEU A 436 -26.63 -26.87 5.06
C LEU A 436 -25.76 -27.00 6.32
N TYR A 437 -24.70 -26.21 6.44
CA TYR A 437 -23.86 -26.18 7.64
C TYR A 437 -24.67 -25.70 8.86
N GLU A 438 -25.37 -24.61 8.75
CA GLU A 438 -26.25 -24.05 9.81
C GLU A 438 -27.31 -25.04 10.28
N LYS A 439 -27.80 -25.91 9.39
CA LYS A 439 -28.75 -27.00 9.71
C LYS A 439 -28.11 -28.30 10.12
N ASN A 440 -26.79 -28.32 10.35
CA ASN A 440 -26.00 -29.54 10.67
C ASN A 440 -26.15 -30.66 9.64
N LYS A 441 -26.32 -30.34 8.37
CA LYS A 441 -26.52 -31.29 7.28
C LYS A 441 -25.23 -31.60 6.49
N ILE A 442 -24.12 -30.93 6.76
CA ILE A 442 -22.82 -31.27 6.20
C ILE A 442 -22.14 -32.28 7.10
N GLY A 443 -21.80 -33.43 6.54
CA GLY A 443 -21.06 -34.52 7.22
C GLY A 443 -19.56 -34.22 7.27
N LYS A 444 -18.84 -34.93 8.12
CA LYS A 444 -17.37 -34.83 8.21
C LYS A 444 -16.65 -35.26 6.92
N ASP A 445 -17.26 -36.23 6.21
CA ASP A 445 -16.73 -36.80 4.98
C ASP A 445 -17.36 -36.17 3.70
N ASP A 446 -18.05 -35.03 3.85
CA ASP A 446 -18.69 -34.34 2.71
C ASP A 446 -17.64 -33.84 1.72
N THR A 447 -17.97 -33.89 0.44
CA THR A 447 -17.09 -33.49 -0.68
C THR A 447 -16.68 -32.02 -0.62
N VAL A 448 -17.42 -31.18 0.11
CA VAL A 448 -17.06 -29.76 0.27
C VAL A 448 -15.69 -29.57 0.90
N TRP A 449 -15.31 -30.42 1.87
CA TRP A 449 -14.00 -30.35 2.53
C TRP A 449 -12.86 -30.68 1.59
N GLN A 450 -13.08 -31.69 0.73
CA GLN A 450 -12.13 -32.03 -0.33
C GLN A 450 -12.02 -30.88 -1.33
N THR A 451 -13.15 -30.32 -1.76
CA THR A 451 -13.19 -29.16 -2.68
C THR A 451 -12.43 -27.97 -2.11
N ILE A 452 -12.57 -27.66 -0.82
CA ILE A 452 -11.83 -26.59 -0.15
C ILE A 452 -10.33 -26.85 -0.21
N ARG A 453 -9.88 -28.07 0.09
CA ARG A 453 -8.45 -28.43 0.03
C ARG A 453 -7.87 -28.37 -1.38
N GLU A 454 -8.62 -28.86 -2.37
CA GLU A 454 -8.25 -28.79 -3.78
C GLU A 454 -8.15 -27.33 -4.26
N LYS A 455 -9.10 -26.48 -3.87
CA LYS A 455 -9.08 -25.05 -4.17
C LYS A 455 -7.91 -24.33 -3.49
N CYS A 456 -7.54 -24.70 -2.28
CA CYS A 456 -6.32 -24.24 -1.61
C CYS A 456 -5.06 -24.86 -2.22
N ARG A 457 -5.19 -25.89 -3.08
CA ARG A 457 -4.06 -26.61 -3.70
C ARG A 457 -3.00 -27.09 -2.69
N LEU A 458 -3.41 -27.38 -1.47
CA LEU A 458 -2.55 -27.93 -0.43
C LEU A 458 -2.25 -29.42 -0.68
N LYS A 459 -3.04 -30.06 -1.54
CA LYS A 459 -2.79 -31.38 -2.08
C LYS A 459 -2.58 -31.25 -3.59
N THR A 460 -1.36 -31.33 -4.04
CA THR A 460 -1.03 -31.50 -5.47
C THR A 460 -0.70 -32.98 -5.71
N ASP A 461 -0.98 -33.48 -6.93
CA ASP A 461 -0.78 -34.85 -7.35
C ASP A 461 0.39 -35.55 -6.64
N ASN A 462 0.12 -36.42 -5.66
CA ASN A 462 1.05 -37.24 -4.90
C ASN A 462 2.05 -36.56 -3.93
N LEU A 463 1.95 -35.27 -3.65
CA LEU A 463 2.75 -34.65 -2.60
C LEU A 463 1.84 -34.01 -1.54
N GLU A 464 1.60 -34.71 -0.48
CA GLU A 464 1.09 -34.10 0.75
C GLU A 464 2.13 -33.14 1.29
N LEU A 465 1.68 -31.92 1.60
CA LEU A 465 2.56 -30.90 2.19
C LEU A 465 2.81 -31.30 3.65
N ASN A 466 3.93 -31.97 3.90
CA ASN A 466 4.33 -32.32 5.25
C ASN A 466 5.21 -31.21 5.84
N LEU A 467 4.62 -30.38 6.69
CA LEU A 467 5.26 -29.26 7.39
C LEU A 467 5.17 -29.50 8.91
N PRO A 468 5.98 -30.43 9.47
CA PRO A 468 5.82 -30.89 10.85
C PRO A 468 6.11 -29.79 11.88
N ASN A 469 7.11 -28.94 11.64
CA ASN A 469 7.46 -27.88 12.59
C ASN A 469 6.42 -26.75 12.54
N TRP A 470 5.94 -26.37 11.34
CA TRP A 470 4.86 -25.42 11.16
C TRP A 470 3.58 -25.85 11.89
N THR A 471 3.17 -27.11 11.72
CA THR A 471 1.96 -27.61 12.38
C THR A 471 2.11 -27.69 13.89
N LYS A 472 3.31 -28.00 14.39
CA LYS A 472 3.63 -27.99 15.81
C LYS A 472 3.57 -26.59 16.40
N GLU A 473 4.21 -25.61 15.76
CA GLU A 473 4.20 -24.21 16.19
C GLU A 473 2.78 -23.61 16.18
N LEU A 474 1.97 -23.95 15.16
CA LEU A 474 0.55 -23.55 15.15
C LEU A 474 -0.23 -24.16 16.32
N ASP A 475 0.07 -25.39 16.70
CA ASP A 475 -0.59 -26.04 17.85
C ASP A 475 -0.17 -25.40 19.17
N GLU A 476 1.10 -25.02 19.32
CA GLU A 476 1.60 -24.30 20.48
C GLU A 476 1.00 -22.88 20.56
N LEU A 477 0.92 -22.16 19.45
CA LEU A 477 0.30 -20.85 19.36
C LEU A 477 -1.19 -20.88 19.76
N LYS A 478 -1.93 -21.89 19.30
CA LYS A 478 -3.34 -22.12 19.72
C LYS A 478 -3.47 -22.29 21.24
N LYS A 479 -2.56 -23.06 21.85
CA LYS A 479 -2.59 -23.34 23.29
C LYS A 479 -2.29 -22.10 24.11
N SER A 480 -1.40 -21.22 23.64
CA SER A 480 -1.04 -19.97 24.34
C SER A 480 -2.19 -18.96 24.39
N GLN A 481 -3.14 -19.03 23.47
CA GLN A 481 -4.30 -18.12 23.44
C GLN A 481 -5.51 -18.61 24.25
N VAL A 482 -5.45 -19.79 24.84
CA VAL A 482 -6.53 -20.35 25.68
C VAL A 482 -6.37 -19.96 27.16
N ILE A 483 -5.30 -19.24 27.50
CA ILE A 483 -5.03 -18.69 28.82
C ILE A 483 -5.56 -17.26 28.91
#